data_f82a7664cd44a425f4f2f3ee1c128157
#
_entry.id   f82a7664cd44a425f4f2f3ee1c128157
#
_cell.length_a   1.000
_cell.length_b   1.000
_cell.length_c   1.000
_cell.angle_alpha   90.00
_cell.angle_beta   90.00
_cell.angle_gamma   90.00
#
_symmetry.space_group_name_H-M   'P 1'
#
loop_
_entity.id
_entity.type
_entity.pdbx_description
1 polymer ?
#
loop_
_entity_poly.entity_id
_entity_poly.type
_entity_poly.pdbx_seq_one_letter_code
_entity_poly.pdbx_strand_id
1 'polypeptide(L)' 'MFCNLNAEMARKGITGAYLAEKLGISPTTLSLKLNGKSELTFRQATEIKKLLKVDIPLEVLFQSDDKPA' A
#
# COMPACT_ATOMS: atom_id res chain seq x y z
N MET A 1 7.25 5.93 3.93
CA MET A 1 7.05 5.23 2.66
C MET A 1 7.06 3.73 2.90
N PHE A 2 6.21 3.02 2.22
CA PHE A 2 6.12 1.57 2.43
C PHE A 2 6.97 0.83 1.40
N CYS A 3 8.21 0.59 1.76
CA CYS A 3 9.20 0.00 0.86
C CYS A 3 8.81 -1.41 0.40
N ASN A 4 8.39 -2.25 1.34
CA ASN A 4 8.00 -3.62 1.01
C ASN A 4 6.78 -3.64 0.10
N LEU A 5 5.82 -2.75 0.36
CA LEU A 5 4.63 -2.65 -0.48
C LEU A 5 5.01 -2.24 -1.89
N ASN A 6 5.86 -1.22 -2.03
CA ASN A 6 6.29 -0.77 -3.35
C ASN A 6 7.00 -1.87 -4.11
N ALA A 7 7.84 -2.63 -3.43
CA ALA A 7 8.56 -3.74 -4.05
C ALA A 7 7.61 -4.81 -4.58
N GLU A 8 6.59 -5.16 -3.78
CA GLU A 8 5.62 -6.16 -4.20
C GLU A 8 4.76 -5.67 -5.35
N MET A 9 4.39 -4.39 -5.35
CA MET A 9 3.64 -3.81 -6.44
C MET A 9 4.44 -3.88 -7.75
N ALA A 10 5.71 -3.53 -7.69
CA ALA A 10 6.57 -3.59 -8.87
C ALA A 10 6.72 -5.02 -9.37
N ARG A 11 6.90 -5.96 -8.45
CA ARG A 11 7.07 -7.37 -8.79
C ARG A 11 5.83 -7.94 -9.46
N LYS A 12 4.65 -7.53 -8.99
CA LYS A 12 3.38 -8.01 -9.52
C LYS A 12 2.89 -7.21 -10.72
N GLY A 13 3.57 -6.11 -11.04
CA GLY A 13 3.13 -5.23 -12.11
C GLY A 13 1.86 -4.48 -11.80
N ILE A 14 1.62 -4.21 -10.53
CA ILE A 14 0.42 -3.51 -10.06
C ILE A 14 0.76 -2.05 -9.79
N THR A 15 -0.05 -1.15 -10.34
CA THR A 15 0.17 0.29 -10.16
C THR A 15 -0.70 0.84 -9.04
N GLY A 16 -0.33 2.04 -8.56
CA GLY A 16 -1.14 2.73 -7.59
C GLY A 16 -2.52 3.07 -8.12
N ALA A 17 -2.61 3.38 -9.42
CA ALA A 17 -3.89 3.68 -10.04
C ALA A 17 -4.83 2.47 -9.99
N TYR A 18 -4.28 1.29 -10.24
CA TYR A 18 -5.06 0.05 -10.16
C TYR A 18 -5.60 -0.15 -8.74
N LEU A 19 -4.73 0.00 -7.75
CA LEU A 19 -5.16 -0.16 -6.36
C LEU A 19 -6.22 0.88 -5.96
N ALA A 20 -6.03 2.12 -6.39
CA ALA A 20 -6.98 3.18 -6.08
C ALA A 20 -8.35 2.88 -6.66
N GLU A 21 -8.38 2.38 -7.90
CA GLU A 21 -9.63 2.01 -8.55
C GLU A 21 -10.34 0.90 -7.77
N LYS A 22 -9.59 -0.12 -7.35
CA LYS A 22 -10.18 -1.23 -6.60
C LYS A 22 -10.64 -0.81 -5.21
N LEU A 23 -9.97 0.17 -4.62
CA LEU A 23 -10.33 0.66 -3.30
C LEU A 23 -11.45 1.72 -3.35
N GLY A 24 -11.78 2.21 -4.55
CA GLY A 24 -12.81 3.22 -4.71
C GLY A 24 -12.35 4.61 -4.28
N ILE A 25 -11.06 4.90 -4.37
CA ILE A 25 -10.50 6.21 -4.02
C ILE A 25 -9.71 6.74 -5.21
N SER A 26 -9.38 8.03 -5.17
CA SER A 26 -8.59 8.62 -6.25
C SER A 26 -7.13 8.19 -6.14
N PRO A 27 -6.41 8.14 -7.27
CA PRO A 27 -4.98 7.82 -7.23
C PRO A 27 -4.19 8.81 -6.38
N THR A 28 -4.58 10.08 -6.37
CA THR A 28 -3.93 11.08 -5.55
C THR A 28 -4.08 10.76 -4.07
N THR A 29 -5.30 10.39 -3.66
CA THR A 29 -5.56 10.02 -2.27
C THR A 29 -4.72 8.82 -1.87
N LEU A 30 -4.65 7.80 -2.72
CA LEU A 30 -3.83 6.63 -2.42
C LEU A 30 -2.35 7.00 -2.32
N SER A 31 -1.88 7.84 -3.23
CA SER A 31 -0.49 8.30 -3.21
C SER A 31 -0.15 8.97 -1.88
N LEU A 32 -1.05 9.81 -1.38
CA LEU A 32 -0.84 10.46 -0.09
C LEU A 32 -0.75 9.44 1.03
N LYS A 33 -1.58 8.42 1.00
CA LYS A 33 -1.55 7.36 2.01
C LYS A 33 -0.27 6.54 1.94
N LEU A 34 0.19 6.22 0.74
CA LEU A 34 1.41 5.43 0.56
C LEU A 34 2.67 6.21 0.92
N ASN A 35 2.60 7.54 0.87
CA ASN A 35 3.73 8.39 1.23
C ASN A 35 3.71 8.82 2.69
N GLY A 36 2.76 8.31 3.47
CA GLY A 36 2.67 8.63 4.87
C GLY A 36 2.04 9.97 5.18
N LYS A 37 1.46 10.63 4.17
CA LYS A 37 0.81 11.93 4.36
C LYS A 37 -0.61 11.78 4.89
N SER A 38 -1.18 10.61 4.74
CA SER A 38 -2.52 10.32 5.19
C SER A 38 -2.55 8.91 5.77
N GLU A 39 -3.46 8.65 6.68
CA GLU A 39 -3.55 7.36 7.34
C GLU A 39 -4.20 6.31 6.44
N LEU A 40 -3.58 5.13 6.40
CA LEU A 40 -4.14 3.98 5.69
C LEU A 40 -4.88 3.13 6.70
N THR A 41 -6.17 2.88 6.46
CA THR A 41 -6.96 2.09 7.40
C THR A 41 -6.61 0.61 7.30
N PHE A 42 -6.89 -0.12 8.36
CA PHE A 42 -6.66 -1.56 8.39
C PHE A 42 -7.42 -2.25 7.25
N ARG A 43 -8.66 -1.81 7.01
CA ARG A 43 -9.48 -2.36 5.95
C ARG A 43 -8.83 -2.17 4.59
N GLN A 44 -8.34 -0.97 4.34
CA GLN A 44 -7.67 -0.67 3.08
C GLN A 44 -6.39 -1.48 2.93
N ALA A 45 -5.63 -1.60 4.01
CA ALA A 45 -4.40 -2.40 4.00
C ALA A 45 -4.71 -3.86 3.66
N THR A 46 -5.76 -4.41 4.26
CA THR A 46 -6.18 -5.80 3.99
C THR A 46 -6.57 -5.97 2.53
N GLU A 47 -7.32 -5.01 1.98
CA GLU A 47 -7.72 -5.08 0.57
C GLU A 47 -6.52 -5.04 -0.35
N ILE A 48 -5.54 -4.18 -0.05
CA ILE A 48 -4.33 -4.10 -0.85
C ILE A 48 -3.59 -5.44 -0.83
N LYS A 49 -3.48 -6.05 0.35
CA LYS A 49 -2.83 -7.34 0.47
C LYS A 49 -3.52 -8.39 -0.38
N LYS A 50 -4.85 -8.42 -0.36
CA LYS A 50 -5.62 -9.37 -1.16
C LYS A 50 -5.41 -9.13 -2.65
N LEU A 51 -5.36 -7.88 -3.06
CA LEU A 51 -5.17 -7.54 -4.47
C LEU A 51 -3.78 -7.94 -4.96
N LEU A 52 -2.77 -7.83 -4.09
CA LEU A 52 -1.41 -8.23 -4.43
C LEU A 52 -1.21 -9.74 -4.35
N LYS A 53 -2.09 -10.43 -3.66
CA LYS A 53 -2.03 -11.90 -3.49
C LYS A 53 -0.69 -12.34 -2.90
N VAL A 54 -0.27 -11.64 -1.84
CA VAL A 54 0.98 -11.97 -1.17
C VAL A 54 0.69 -12.59 0.20
N ASP A 55 1.61 -13.42 0.67
CA ASP A 55 1.49 -14.09 1.96
C ASP A 55 2.25 -13.36 3.06
N ILE A 56 2.67 -12.14 2.79
CA ILE A 56 3.41 -11.33 3.75
C ILE A 56 2.44 -10.75 4.77
N PRO A 57 2.72 -10.86 6.08
CA PRO A 57 1.85 -10.25 7.10
C PRO A 57 1.73 -8.75 6.88
N LEU A 58 0.58 -8.19 7.26
CA LEU A 58 0.34 -6.76 7.06
C LEU A 58 1.40 -5.90 7.73
N GLU A 59 1.84 -6.28 8.91
CA GLU A 59 2.84 -5.52 9.65
C GLU A 59 4.17 -5.46 8.90
N VAL A 60 4.50 -6.49 8.14
CA VAL A 60 5.72 -6.50 7.32
C VAL A 60 5.48 -5.78 6.01
N LEU A 61 4.33 -6.06 5.36
CA LEU A 61 4.01 -5.45 4.08
C LEU A 61 3.93 -3.92 4.17
N PHE A 62 3.37 -3.42 5.26
CA PHE A 62 3.21 -1.99 5.47
C PHE A 62 4.25 -1.42 6.44
N GLN A 63 5.38 -2.09 6.57
CA GLN A 63 6.47 -1.58 7.35
C GLN A 63 7.02 -0.32 6.69
N SER A 64 7.11 0.75 7.47
CA SER A 64 7.58 2.03 6.97
C SER A 64 9.10 2.14 7.04
N ASP A 65 9.69 2.79 6.03
CA ASP A 65 11.11 3.11 6.05
C ASP A 65 11.41 4.24 7.01
N ASP A 66 10.39 5.03 7.32
CA ASP A 66 10.57 6.20 8.16
C ASP A 66 10.80 5.77 9.58
N LYS A 67 12.02 5.89 10.03
CA LYS A 67 12.35 5.55 11.38
C LYS A 67 12.13 6.76 12.27
N PRO A 68 11.48 6.57 13.42
CA PRO A 68 11.41 7.67 14.37
C PRO A 68 12.81 8.03 14.80
N ALA A 69 13.01 9.30 14.93
CA ALA A 69 14.32 9.81 15.33
C ALA A 69 14.70 9.33 16.72
#